data_b621d31d0adb8a877adedfc4a5ba5b79
#
_entry.id   b621d31d0adb8a877adedfc4a5ba5b79
#
_cell.length_a   1.000
_cell.length_b   1.000
_cell.length_c   1.000
_cell.angle_alpha   90.00
_cell.angle_beta   90.00
_cell.angle_gamma   90.00
#
_symmetry.space_group_name_H-M   'P 1'
#
loop_
_entity.id
_entity.type
_entity.pdbx_description
1 polymer ?
#
loop_
_entity_poly.entity_id
_entity_poly.type
_entity_poly.pdbx_seq_one_letter_code
_entity_poly.pdbx_strand_id
1 'polypeptide(L)'
;MTTIAVNKKSMSCDLQFTHSGGMKFKGFSKCLRLPKIVATSMFGADKVVVGAAGDADKIGRAWDFLNDPVSYNGKLPGMKGVELVALTSDGDILTASNLDNWIKVDQDYYAIGSGAHFAVGVMSTGGSTTSAVNVASKNDPMTGMGVKTYKVN
;
A
#
# COMPACT_ATOMS: atom_id res chain seq x y z
N MET A 1 -0.15 -0.70 -13.11
CA MET A 1 0.36 -0.23 -11.82
C MET A 1 -0.79 -0.01 -10.87
N THR A 2 -0.77 0.97 -10.02
CA THR A 2 -1.81 1.06 -9.00
C THR A 2 -1.86 2.45 -8.37
N THR A 3 -2.85 2.67 -7.51
CA THR A 3 -2.87 3.83 -6.62
C THR A 3 -3.16 3.36 -5.21
N ILE A 4 -2.30 3.76 -4.28
CA ILE A 4 -2.52 3.59 -2.86
C ILE A 4 -2.45 4.97 -2.21
N ALA A 5 -3.52 5.35 -1.53
CA ALA A 5 -3.63 6.61 -0.80
C ALA A 5 -3.70 6.32 0.69
N VAL A 6 -2.98 7.08 1.48
CA VAL A 6 -2.92 6.91 2.94
C VAL A 6 -2.97 8.26 3.64
N ASN A 7 -3.73 8.30 4.71
CA ASN A 7 -3.69 9.38 5.69
C ASN A 7 -3.50 8.78 7.09
N LYS A 8 -3.61 9.57 8.13
CA LYS A 8 -3.37 9.08 9.51
C LYS A 8 -4.44 8.12 10.04
N LYS A 9 -5.54 7.92 9.31
CA LYS A 9 -6.68 7.12 9.76
C LYS A 9 -6.92 5.89 8.89
N SER A 10 -6.64 5.98 7.60
CA SER A 10 -7.00 4.93 6.64
C SER A 10 -6.02 4.84 5.49
N MET A 11 -6.05 3.69 4.84
CA MET A 11 -5.34 3.41 3.59
C MET A 11 -6.34 2.83 2.60
N SER A 12 -6.36 3.37 1.39
CA SER A 12 -7.22 2.88 0.30
C SER A 12 -6.38 2.48 -0.89
N CYS A 13 -6.79 1.43 -1.58
CA CYS A 13 -6.15 0.97 -2.80
C CYS A 13 -7.19 0.63 -3.87
N ASP A 14 -6.78 0.71 -5.13
CA ASP A 14 -7.56 0.18 -6.23
C ASP A 14 -7.40 -1.35 -6.33
N LEU A 15 -8.23 -1.99 -7.17
CA LEU A 15 -8.27 -3.44 -7.27
C LEU A 15 -7.73 -3.96 -8.62
N GLN A 16 -7.25 -3.06 -9.48
CA GLN A 16 -6.85 -3.42 -10.83
C GLN A 16 -5.40 -3.86 -10.91
N PHE A 17 -5.18 -5.02 -11.50
CA PHE A 17 -3.89 -5.42 -12.05
C PHE A 17 -3.95 -5.33 -13.57
N THR A 18 -2.81 -5.03 -14.20
CA THR A 18 -2.69 -4.92 -15.65
C THR A 18 -1.55 -5.80 -16.13
N HIS A 19 -1.87 -6.72 -17.05
CA HIS A 19 -0.86 -7.52 -17.76
C HIS A 19 -0.06 -6.67 -18.75
N SER A 20 1.15 -7.13 -19.08
CA SER A 20 2.01 -6.49 -20.06
C SER A 20 1.33 -6.29 -21.43
N GLY A 21 0.35 -7.13 -21.78
CA GLY A 21 -0.47 -6.97 -22.98
C GLY A 21 -1.64 -5.99 -22.85
N GLY A 22 -1.75 -5.29 -21.72
CA GLY A 22 -2.82 -4.34 -21.48
C GLY A 22 -4.09 -4.93 -20.90
N MET A 23 -4.17 -6.24 -20.74
CA MET A 23 -5.34 -6.88 -20.13
C MET A 23 -5.46 -6.52 -18.65
N LYS A 24 -6.66 -6.13 -18.24
CA LYS A 24 -6.97 -5.72 -16.87
C LYS A 24 -7.75 -6.80 -16.14
N PHE A 25 -7.48 -6.99 -14.85
CA PHE A 25 -8.20 -7.95 -14.01
C PHE A 25 -8.17 -7.52 -12.55
N LYS A 26 -9.11 -8.02 -11.75
CA LYS A 26 -9.06 -7.92 -10.29
C LYS A 26 -8.17 -9.03 -9.75
N GLY A 27 -7.19 -8.64 -8.95
CA GLY A 27 -6.31 -9.59 -8.28
C GLY A 27 -6.50 -9.59 -6.77
N PHE A 28 -5.50 -10.09 -6.07
CA PHE A 28 -5.46 -10.03 -4.61
C PHE A 28 -5.34 -8.58 -4.13
N SER A 29 -5.57 -8.34 -2.83
CA SER A 29 -5.50 -6.99 -2.27
C SER A 29 -4.07 -6.43 -2.30
N LYS A 30 -3.95 -5.18 -2.72
CA LYS A 30 -2.69 -4.42 -2.71
C LYS A 30 -2.38 -3.81 -1.35
N CYS A 31 -3.26 -4.00 -0.38
CA CYS A 31 -3.05 -3.65 1.01
C CYS A 31 -3.19 -4.90 1.87
N LEU A 32 -2.40 -4.99 2.92
CA LEU A 32 -2.38 -6.11 3.83
C LEU A 32 -2.41 -5.61 5.27
N ARG A 33 -3.36 -6.13 6.04
CA ARG A 33 -3.37 -5.94 7.50
C ARG A 33 -2.42 -6.98 8.11
N LEU A 34 -1.37 -6.51 8.78
CA LEU A 34 -0.36 -7.41 9.36
C LEU A 34 -0.94 -8.21 10.53
N PRO A 35 -0.48 -9.46 10.72
CA PRO A 35 -0.70 -10.15 11.99
C PRO A 35 -0.14 -9.31 13.15
N LYS A 36 -0.81 -9.34 14.30
CA LYS A 36 -0.44 -8.50 15.45
C LYS A 36 1.02 -8.69 15.87
N ILE A 37 1.50 -9.92 15.87
CA ILE A 37 2.88 -10.23 16.27
C ILE A 37 3.89 -9.58 15.30
N VAL A 38 3.59 -9.56 14.02
CA VAL A 38 4.43 -8.95 13.00
C VAL A 38 4.38 -7.42 13.11
N ALA A 39 3.19 -6.85 13.29
CA ALA A 39 3.02 -5.41 13.48
C ALA A 39 3.83 -4.90 14.68
N THR A 40 3.74 -5.59 15.80
CA THR A 40 4.47 -5.23 17.02
C THR A 40 5.98 -5.38 16.83
N SER A 41 6.42 -6.49 16.24
CA SER A 41 7.85 -6.78 16.04
C SER A 41 8.51 -5.81 15.04
N MET A 42 7.85 -5.51 13.93
CA MET A 42 8.44 -4.69 12.87
C MET A 42 8.24 -3.18 13.07
N PHE A 43 7.09 -2.77 13.61
CA PHE A 43 6.70 -1.36 13.68
C PHE A 43 6.47 -0.85 15.10
N GLY A 44 6.46 -1.72 16.10
CA GLY A 44 6.17 -1.31 17.47
C GLY A 44 4.74 -0.83 17.69
N ALA A 45 3.80 -1.25 16.86
CA ALA A 45 2.41 -0.84 16.91
C ALA A 45 1.47 -2.05 16.96
N ASP A 46 0.29 -1.88 17.56
CA ASP A 46 -0.70 -2.95 17.68
C ASP A 46 -1.32 -3.36 16.33
N LYS A 47 -1.55 -2.39 15.47
CA LYS A 47 -2.15 -2.60 14.15
C LYS A 47 -1.37 -1.85 13.10
N VAL A 48 -1.11 -2.51 11.98
CA VAL A 48 -0.43 -1.93 10.83
C VAL A 48 -1.09 -2.44 9.56
N VAL A 49 -1.29 -1.53 8.61
CA VAL A 49 -1.70 -1.86 7.24
C VAL A 49 -0.54 -1.48 6.33
N VAL A 50 -0.16 -2.39 5.44
CA VAL A 50 0.89 -2.17 4.44
C VAL A 50 0.27 -2.16 3.06
N GLY A 51 0.67 -1.21 2.23
CA GLY A 51 0.28 -1.15 0.83
C GLY A 51 1.50 -1.26 -0.08
N ALA A 52 1.30 -1.83 -1.26
CA ALA A 52 2.37 -2.02 -2.24
C ALA A 52 1.89 -1.74 -3.65
N ALA A 53 2.72 -1.03 -4.41
CA ALA A 53 2.49 -0.71 -5.82
C ALA A 53 3.67 -1.19 -6.66
N GLY A 54 3.41 -1.84 -7.78
CA GLY A 54 4.43 -2.34 -8.69
C GLY A 54 4.12 -3.75 -9.18
N ASP A 55 5.14 -4.58 -9.27
CA ASP A 55 5.07 -5.94 -9.78
C ASP A 55 4.22 -6.84 -8.88
N ALA A 56 3.16 -7.43 -9.46
CA ALA A 56 2.21 -8.28 -8.72
C ALA A 56 2.89 -9.50 -8.06
N ASP A 57 3.84 -10.13 -8.76
CA ASP A 57 4.59 -11.27 -8.22
C ASP A 57 5.35 -10.90 -6.96
N LYS A 58 6.02 -9.75 -6.98
CA LYS A 58 6.80 -9.27 -5.84
C LYS A 58 5.91 -8.85 -4.69
N ILE A 59 4.76 -8.25 -4.98
CA ILE A 59 3.76 -7.90 -3.96
C ILE A 59 3.26 -9.19 -3.29
N GLY A 60 2.94 -10.22 -4.06
CA GLY A 60 2.53 -11.52 -3.51
C GLY A 60 3.57 -12.13 -2.58
N ARG A 61 4.85 -12.08 -2.96
CA ARG A 61 5.95 -12.56 -2.12
C ARG A 61 6.12 -11.72 -0.85
N ALA A 62 5.92 -10.42 -0.96
CA ALA A 62 5.96 -9.53 0.21
C ALA A 62 4.85 -9.90 1.20
N TRP A 63 3.63 -10.16 0.71
CA TRP A 63 2.51 -10.59 1.56
C TRP A 63 2.77 -11.93 2.23
N ASP A 64 3.34 -12.90 1.53
CA ASP A 64 3.75 -14.18 2.12
C ASP A 64 4.78 -13.98 3.23
N PHE A 65 5.80 -13.16 2.99
CA PHE A 65 6.81 -12.83 4.01
C PHE A 65 6.20 -12.13 5.22
N LEU A 66 5.36 -11.11 5.00
CA LEU A 66 4.77 -10.33 6.09
C LEU A 66 3.76 -11.13 6.92
N ASN A 67 3.13 -12.13 6.34
CA ASN A 67 2.24 -13.03 7.07
C ASN A 67 3.00 -14.08 7.90
N ASP A 68 4.21 -14.46 7.48
CA ASP A 68 5.02 -15.46 8.17
C ASP A 68 6.53 -15.21 7.94
N PRO A 69 7.11 -14.19 8.61
CA PRO A 69 8.53 -13.86 8.41
C PRO A 69 9.48 -14.98 8.83
N VAL A 70 9.08 -15.82 9.78
CA VAL A 70 9.92 -16.89 10.33
C VAL A 70 10.27 -17.94 9.29
N SER A 71 9.34 -18.26 8.39
CA SER A 71 9.55 -19.27 7.35
C SER A 71 10.60 -18.85 6.30
N TYR A 72 10.98 -17.59 6.26
CA TYR A 72 11.98 -17.05 5.32
C TYR A 72 13.42 -17.09 5.86
N ASN A 73 13.62 -17.52 7.09
CA ASN A 73 14.97 -17.65 7.71
C ASN A 73 15.86 -16.40 7.54
N GLY A 74 15.28 -15.23 7.67
CA GLY A 74 15.98 -13.96 7.52
C GLY A 74 16.25 -13.53 6.07
N LYS A 75 15.79 -14.28 5.07
CA LYS A 75 15.91 -13.91 3.67
C LYS A 75 14.72 -13.07 3.24
N LEU A 76 14.95 -11.81 2.89
CA LEU A 76 13.90 -10.90 2.42
C LEU A 76 13.61 -11.09 0.94
N PRO A 77 12.34 -11.11 0.52
CA PRO A 77 12.00 -11.04 -0.90
C PRO A 77 12.54 -9.76 -1.53
N GLY A 78 13.02 -9.83 -2.76
CA GLY A 78 13.47 -8.63 -3.50
C GLY A 78 12.30 -7.75 -3.89
N MET A 79 12.43 -6.44 -3.64
CA MET A 79 11.36 -5.45 -3.88
C MET A 79 11.73 -4.43 -4.95
N LYS A 80 12.70 -4.71 -5.81
CA LYS A 80 13.06 -3.80 -6.90
C LYS A 80 11.86 -3.50 -7.80
N GLY A 81 11.53 -2.23 -7.99
CA GLY A 81 10.37 -1.80 -8.77
C GLY A 81 9.05 -1.86 -8.03
N VAL A 82 9.09 -2.04 -6.71
CA VAL A 82 7.90 -1.99 -5.85
C VAL A 82 8.07 -0.83 -4.86
N GLU A 83 7.03 -0.01 -4.75
CA GLU A 83 6.89 1.00 -3.70
C GLU A 83 6.07 0.42 -2.57
N LEU A 84 6.47 0.68 -1.34
CA LEU A 84 5.79 0.21 -0.12
C LEU A 84 5.39 1.39 0.74
N VAL A 85 4.24 1.29 1.38
CA VAL A 85 3.76 2.27 2.36
C VAL A 85 3.11 1.54 3.53
N ALA A 86 3.29 2.04 4.74
CA ALA A 86 2.66 1.47 5.93
C ALA A 86 1.95 2.57 6.72
N LEU A 87 0.84 2.19 7.35
CA LEU A 87 0.10 3.03 8.29
C LEU A 87 -0.04 2.27 9.60
N THR A 88 0.43 2.87 10.68
CA THR A 88 0.33 2.29 12.03
C THR A 88 -0.88 2.81 12.78
N SER A 89 -1.31 2.07 13.81
CA SER A 89 -2.38 2.49 14.70
C SER A 89 -2.05 3.75 15.51
N ASP A 90 -0.76 4.11 15.58
CA ASP A 90 -0.32 5.38 16.17
C ASP A 90 -0.46 6.57 15.22
N GLY A 91 -0.90 6.34 14.00
CA GLY A 91 -1.06 7.38 12.97
C GLY A 91 0.22 7.69 12.21
N ASP A 92 1.26 6.88 12.33
CA ASP A 92 2.50 7.05 11.58
C ASP A 92 2.37 6.49 10.18
N ILE A 93 2.83 7.26 9.21
CA ILE A 93 2.94 6.85 7.80
C ILE A 93 4.42 6.60 7.52
N LEU A 94 4.73 5.41 6.99
CA LEU A 94 6.10 5.04 6.62
C LEU A 94 6.14 4.60 5.16
N THR A 95 7.25 4.83 4.50
CA THR A 95 7.49 4.37 3.14
C THR A 95 8.78 3.57 3.08
N ALA A 96 8.88 2.67 2.11
CA ALA A 96 10.06 1.82 1.94
C ALA A 96 10.21 1.40 0.47
N SER A 97 11.45 1.11 0.09
CA SER A 97 11.79 0.45 -1.17
C SER A 97 12.17 -1.02 -0.97
N ASN A 98 12.30 -1.45 0.28
CA ASN A 98 12.48 -2.85 0.67
C ASN A 98 11.82 -3.10 2.03
N LEU A 99 11.70 -4.37 2.44
CA LEU A 99 10.89 -4.75 3.60
C LEU A 99 11.56 -4.52 4.96
N ASP A 100 12.83 -4.17 5.00
CA ASP A 100 13.60 -4.00 6.24
C ASP A 100 14.02 -2.56 6.52
N ASN A 101 13.70 -1.62 5.67
CA ASN A 101 14.14 -0.23 5.83
C ASN A 101 12.99 0.75 5.58
N TRP A 102 12.27 1.06 6.63
CA TRP A 102 11.09 1.94 6.61
C TRP A 102 11.46 3.34 7.07
N ILE A 103 11.02 4.33 6.31
CA ILE A 103 11.27 5.76 6.56
C ILE A 103 9.96 6.43 6.91
N LYS A 104 9.92 7.14 8.05
CA LYS A 104 8.72 7.86 8.46
C LYS A 104 8.50 9.07 7.55
N VAL A 105 7.27 9.20 7.05
CA VAL A 105 6.82 10.35 6.26
C VAL A 105 6.34 11.43 7.22
N ASP A 106 6.94 12.62 7.12
CA ASP A 106 6.55 13.76 7.95
C ASP A 106 5.45 14.59 7.27
N GLN A 107 4.33 13.94 6.98
CA GLN A 107 3.17 14.52 6.34
C GLN A 107 1.91 13.81 6.85
N ASP A 108 0.76 14.49 6.71
CA ASP A 108 -0.53 13.93 7.15
C ASP A 108 -1.16 12.99 6.12
N TYR A 109 -0.60 12.91 4.93
CA TYR A 109 -1.06 12.03 3.85
C TYR A 109 0.10 11.71 2.90
N TYR A 110 -0.05 10.59 2.18
CA TYR A 110 0.92 10.14 1.21
C TYR A 110 0.23 9.26 0.16
N ALA A 111 0.85 9.10 -0.99
CA ALA A 111 0.33 8.20 -2.02
C ALA A 111 1.47 7.59 -2.81
N ILE A 112 1.27 6.36 -3.29
CA ILE A 112 2.22 5.64 -4.14
C ILE A 112 1.49 5.08 -5.36
N GLY A 113 2.27 4.75 -6.39
CA GLY A 113 1.78 4.17 -7.64
C GLY A 113 1.54 5.19 -8.74
N SER A 114 1.04 4.70 -9.87
CA SER A 114 0.88 5.51 -11.09
C SER A 114 -0.15 6.64 -10.95
N GLY A 115 -1.15 6.46 -10.09
CA GLY A 115 -2.17 7.47 -9.82
C GLY A 115 -1.88 8.37 -8.63
N ALA A 116 -0.67 8.30 -8.05
CA ALA A 116 -0.32 9.00 -6.81
C ALA A 116 -0.55 10.51 -6.87
N HIS A 117 -0.22 11.14 -7.98
CA HIS A 117 -0.38 12.60 -8.12
C HIS A 117 -1.85 13.03 -8.04
N PHE A 118 -2.76 12.27 -8.64
CA PHE A 118 -4.19 12.55 -8.53
C PHE A 118 -4.68 12.37 -7.10
N ALA A 119 -4.23 11.32 -6.43
CA ALA A 119 -4.62 11.03 -5.06
C ALA A 119 -4.13 12.12 -4.08
N VAL A 120 -2.88 12.55 -4.22
CA VAL A 120 -2.31 13.64 -3.40
C VAL A 120 -3.11 14.93 -3.58
N GLY A 121 -3.50 15.25 -4.82
CA GLY A 121 -4.32 16.43 -5.10
C GLY A 121 -5.62 16.43 -4.32
N VAL A 122 -6.29 15.29 -4.22
CA VAL A 122 -7.54 15.15 -3.46
C VAL A 122 -7.30 15.29 -1.96
N MET A 123 -6.31 14.60 -1.42
CA MET A 123 -6.02 14.61 0.02
C MET A 123 -5.51 15.97 0.51
N SER A 124 -4.80 16.70 -0.34
CA SER A 124 -4.29 18.04 -0.01
C SER A 124 -5.40 19.06 0.25
N THR A 125 -6.60 18.81 -0.26
CA THR A 125 -7.79 19.64 -0.02
C THR A 125 -8.75 19.04 1.02
N GLY A 126 -8.28 18.08 1.80
CA GLY A 126 -9.07 17.45 2.86
C GLY A 126 -9.92 16.25 2.43
N GLY A 127 -9.76 15.76 1.21
CA GLY A 127 -10.47 14.58 0.72
C GLY A 127 -10.01 13.29 1.41
N SER A 128 -10.90 12.29 1.43
CA SER A 128 -10.62 10.98 2.01
C SER A 128 -9.69 10.15 1.12
N THR A 129 -9.10 9.10 1.69
CA THR A 129 -8.31 8.15 0.91
C THR A 129 -9.15 7.41 -0.12
N THR A 130 -10.40 7.11 0.18
CA THR A 130 -11.35 6.50 -0.76
C THR A 130 -11.60 7.42 -1.95
N SER A 131 -11.91 8.69 -1.70
CA SER A 131 -12.10 9.69 -2.77
C SER A 131 -10.85 9.88 -3.60
N ALA A 132 -9.68 9.86 -2.97
CA ALA A 132 -8.39 9.99 -3.63
C ALA A 132 -8.17 8.89 -4.67
N VAL A 133 -8.42 7.64 -4.30
CA VAL A 133 -8.29 6.50 -5.23
C VAL A 133 -9.37 6.56 -6.31
N ASN A 134 -10.60 6.96 -5.98
CA ASN A 134 -11.66 7.13 -6.96
C ASN A 134 -11.31 8.17 -8.04
N VAL A 135 -10.76 9.30 -7.65
CA VAL A 135 -10.32 10.33 -8.62
C VAL A 135 -9.16 9.81 -9.46
N ALA A 136 -8.19 9.12 -8.85
CA ALA A 136 -7.10 8.49 -9.57
C ALA A 136 -7.62 7.50 -10.62
N SER A 137 -8.63 6.69 -10.28
CA SER A 137 -9.19 5.71 -11.21
C SER A 137 -9.89 6.32 -12.43
N LYS A 138 -10.35 7.57 -12.32
CA LYS A 138 -10.94 8.30 -13.44
C LYS A 138 -9.90 8.91 -14.38
N ASN A 139 -8.67 9.08 -13.93
CA ASN A 139 -7.63 9.80 -14.65
C ASN A 139 -6.42 8.94 -15.03
N ASP A 140 -6.17 7.87 -14.29
CA ASP A 140 -5.07 6.95 -14.52
C ASP A 140 -5.62 5.62 -15.07
N PRO A 141 -5.32 5.25 -16.33
CA PRO A 141 -5.82 4.00 -16.90
C PRO A 141 -5.27 2.73 -16.21
N MET A 142 -4.21 2.86 -15.42
CA MET A 142 -3.61 1.75 -14.67
C MET A 142 -4.24 1.57 -13.28
N THR A 143 -5.21 2.41 -12.93
CA THR A 143 -5.91 2.39 -11.64
C THR A 143 -7.40 2.17 -11.90
N GLY A 144 -8.04 1.27 -11.15
CA GLY A 144 -9.47 1.07 -11.33
C GLY A 144 -10.02 -0.21 -10.70
N MET A 145 -11.16 -0.64 -11.20
CA MET A 145 -11.90 -1.85 -10.80
C MET A 145 -12.40 -1.85 -9.35
N GLY A 146 -12.53 -0.68 -8.76
CA GLY A 146 -13.05 -0.51 -7.41
C GLY A 146 -12.00 -0.05 -6.42
N VAL A 147 -12.44 0.22 -5.21
CA VAL A 147 -11.60 0.73 -4.12
C VAL A 147 -11.85 -0.10 -2.86
N LYS A 148 -10.78 -0.46 -2.16
CA LYS A 148 -10.85 -1.09 -0.85
C LYS A 148 -10.16 -0.19 0.18
N THR A 149 -10.81 0.03 1.32
CA THR A 149 -10.30 0.92 2.37
C THR A 149 -10.08 0.13 3.66
N TYR A 150 -8.93 0.36 4.28
CA TYR A 150 -8.50 -0.25 5.52
C TYR A 150 -8.34 0.84 6.58
N LYS A 151 -8.91 0.63 7.76
CA LYS A 151 -8.72 1.51 8.93
C LYS A 151 -7.81 0.83 9.93
N VAL A 152 -7.02 1.62 10.67
CA VAL A 152 -6.07 1.11 11.69
C VAL A 152 -6.58 1.21 13.13
N ASN A 153 -7.72 1.83 13.33
CA ASN A 153 -8.33 1.96 14.66
C ASN A 153 -9.58 1.12 14.81
#